data_85f0eaf9fe0cffd108a61463dfe5bd30
#
_entry.id   85f0eaf9fe0cffd108a61463dfe5bd30
#
_cell.length_a   1.000
_cell.length_b   1.000
_cell.length_c   1.000
_cell.angle_alpha   90.00
_cell.angle_beta   90.00
_cell.angle_gamma   90.00
#
_symmetry.space_group_name_H-M   'P 1'
#
loop_
_entity.id
_entity.type
_entity.pdbx_description
1 polymer ?
#
loop_
_entity_poly.entity_id
_entity_poly.type
_entity_poly.pdbx_seq_one_letter_code
_entity_poly.pdbx_strand_id
1 'polypeptide(L)'
;MPMEKLCFLSLAVLLWGCSTFEEEVLPDQADSPRQLSVSAAEEPGPDPGSLEIMRRAVDSVAAHSGVRSRSASVSGAQIEPTHRYMRFSPATKAQFDALFDQDEFTCYNFPLDEVSPVSADEGFRMSGPSDTPEQLYAVLRTTVVLPDTIVSEVLKELYDPSVTERGVADPAWADRVWAEARALIDDGRHPGKIIPYIPSGEIKVWDNIAGDYIPIEGVMVTIMPPDNLLRVLTTRTDKDGKFRMSGSVQEPVNYALSWNTVYWTIKSSAVSSANLRGPSVQGAWNVKISGDDVISGPATVFRAAYRYWHKMPALGLTAPNLGRKVRITCHNSVGFTYYWNGKELSASGLFHPVVNSDADPDIEVACKRNASYVFGTVAHEIGHAAHYAFNPKFNGKTNALIKESWAQFTRYILTETEYKDLGLYGKLHKSRLFNPNQHLVAFQVPDYYNQQMWYLGLGAERDETVRLYTPMFVDLYDTFNQNKWYGYWSPGRTKDDLDRTPDDDICMLTIREIQEIAFGSKNKSEAIGWIRQYAARYGFTSEEIDRYWAVYSLIEDEDYDRYK
;
A
#
# COMPACT_ATOMS: atom_id res chain seq x y z
N MET A 1 -28.42 -10.30 41.40
CA MET A 1 -27.83 -11.59 41.05
C MET A 1 -26.54 -11.30 40.34
N PRO A 2 -25.37 -11.58 40.89
CA PRO A 2 -24.10 -11.38 40.22
C PRO A 2 -23.82 -12.54 39.27
N MET A 3 -23.41 -12.23 38.05
CA MET A 3 -22.91 -13.21 37.08
C MET A 3 -21.47 -13.57 37.46
N GLU A 4 -21.28 -14.84 37.78
CA GLU A 4 -19.97 -15.42 38.08
C GLU A 4 -19.12 -15.53 36.81
N LYS A 5 -17.86 -15.13 36.94
CA LYS A 5 -16.81 -15.26 35.93
C LYS A 5 -16.37 -16.72 35.83
N LEU A 6 -16.60 -17.37 34.71
CA LEU A 6 -16.01 -18.67 34.39
C LEU A 6 -14.64 -18.43 33.71
N CYS A 7 -13.56 -18.65 34.45
CA CYS A 7 -12.21 -18.80 33.91
C CYS A 7 -11.97 -20.26 33.55
N PHE A 8 -11.68 -20.54 32.28
CA PHE A 8 -11.15 -21.83 31.85
C PHE A 8 -9.62 -21.83 31.92
N LEU A 9 -9.09 -22.64 32.81
CA LEU A 9 -7.68 -23.05 32.87
C LEU A 9 -7.39 -24.05 31.75
N SER A 10 -6.38 -23.78 30.93
CA SER A 10 -5.72 -24.82 30.13
C SER A 10 -4.24 -24.79 30.43
N LEU A 11 -3.79 -25.80 31.14
CA LEU A 11 -2.41 -26.08 31.51
C LEU A 11 -1.67 -26.76 30.35
N ALA A 12 -0.58 -26.18 29.86
CA ALA A 12 0.40 -26.91 29.06
C ALA A 12 1.82 -26.43 29.39
N VAL A 13 2.55 -27.33 29.98
CA VAL A 13 3.98 -27.26 30.33
C VAL A 13 4.80 -27.38 29.06
N LEU A 14 5.75 -26.49 28.82
CA LEU A 14 6.94 -26.76 27.96
C LEU A 14 8.16 -25.93 28.37
N LEU A 15 9.23 -26.66 28.43
CA LEU A 15 10.56 -26.35 28.96
C LEU A 15 11.43 -25.56 27.98
N TRP A 16 12.20 -24.63 28.49
CA TRP A 16 13.55 -24.14 28.19
C TRP A 16 14.06 -24.00 26.75
N GLY A 17 14.59 -22.82 26.52
CA GLY A 17 15.57 -22.52 25.50
C GLY A 17 15.92 -21.04 25.49
N CYS A 18 16.87 -20.60 26.33
CA CYS A 18 17.57 -19.34 26.11
C CYS A 18 18.35 -19.44 24.80
N SER A 19 17.96 -18.71 23.78
CA SER A 19 18.80 -18.43 22.64
C SER A 19 18.87 -16.93 22.42
N THR A 20 20.07 -16.43 22.39
CA THR A 20 20.45 -15.09 21.96
C THR A 20 19.78 -14.75 20.65
N PHE A 21 19.13 -13.59 20.62
CA PHE A 21 18.47 -13.08 19.44
C PHE A 21 19.50 -12.59 18.45
N GLU A 22 19.86 -13.41 17.50
CA GLU A 22 20.33 -12.91 16.21
C GLU A 22 19.09 -12.52 15.41
N GLU A 23 19.02 -11.24 15.05
CA GLU A 23 18.08 -10.72 14.07
C GLU A 23 18.28 -11.57 12.81
N GLU A 24 17.29 -12.35 12.40
CA GLU A 24 17.31 -13.08 11.14
C GLU A 24 17.25 -12.05 10.00
N VAL A 25 18.40 -11.44 9.73
CA VAL A 25 18.67 -10.77 8.48
C VAL A 25 18.68 -11.90 7.45
N LEU A 26 17.79 -11.80 6.45
CA LEU A 26 17.84 -12.69 5.29
C LEU A 26 19.30 -12.73 4.81
N PRO A 27 19.89 -13.91 4.56
CA PRO A 27 21.26 -14.00 4.13
C PRO A 27 21.48 -13.12 2.91
N ASP A 28 22.53 -12.32 2.97
CA ASP A 28 22.95 -11.44 1.88
C ASP A 28 23.41 -12.32 0.70
N GLN A 29 22.45 -12.83 -0.06
CA GLN A 29 22.75 -13.41 -1.37
C GLN A 29 22.94 -12.22 -2.30
N ALA A 30 24.20 -11.92 -2.57
CA ALA A 30 24.62 -11.07 -3.65
C ALA A 30 24.13 -11.70 -4.98
N ASP A 31 22.88 -11.43 -5.32
CA ASP A 31 22.34 -11.74 -6.63
C ASP A 31 22.96 -10.77 -7.64
N SER A 32 23.94 -11.27 -8.35
CA SER A 32 24.28 -10.68 -9.64
C SER A 32 23.00 -10.63 -10.49
N PRO A 33 22.67 -9.49 -11.09
CA PRO A 33 21.48 -9.40 -11.93
C PRO A 33 21.60 -10.45 -13.03
N ARG A 34 20.69 -11.44 -13.04
CA ARG A 34 20.57 -12.40 -14.13
C ARG A 34 20.35 -11.59 -15.41
N GLN A 35 21.37 -11.54 -16.27
CA GLN A 35 21.22 -11.08 -17.63
C GLN A 35 20.30 -12.05 -18.35
N LEU A 36 19.03 -11.68 -18.48
CA LEU A 36 18.06 -12.39 -19.27
C LEU A 36 18.39 -12.17 -20.75
N SER A 37 18.55 -13.25 -21.48
CA SER A 37 18.60 -13.21 -22.93
C SER A 37 17.20 -12.79 -23.43
N VAL A 38 17.08 -11.55 -23.87
CA VAL A 38 15.87 -11.03 -24.50
C VAL A 38 15.73 -11.76 -25.85
N SER A 39 14.72 -12.63 -25.98
CA SER A 39 14.25 -13.04 -27.30
C SER A 39 13.75 -11.78 -28.00
N ALA A 40 14.13 -11.59 -29.27
CA ALA A 40 13.66 -10.45 -30.04
C ALA A 40 12.14 -10.38 -29.95
N ALA A 41 11.62 -9.28 -29.36
CA ALA A 41 10.19 -9.05 -29.30
C ALA A 41 9.66 -8.95 -30.75
N GLU A 42 8.61 -9.71 -31.05
CA GLU A 42 7.90 -9.52 -32.31
C GLU A 42 7.38 -8.09 -32.36
N GLU A 43 7.56 -7.40 -33.50
CA GLU A 43 7.00 -6.07 -33.66
C GLU A 43 5.46 -6.15 -33.54
N PRO A 44 4.84 -5.26 -32.78
CA PRO A 44 3.39 -5.21 -32.67
C PRO A 44 2.77 -4.96 -34.05
N GLY A 45 1.62 -5.56 -34.29
CA GLY A 45 0.85 -5.29 -35.51
C GLY A 45 0.36 -3.83 -35.57
N PRO A 46 -0.17 -3.39 -36.72
CA PRO A 46 -0.75 -2.06 -36.85
C PRO A 46 -1.96 -1.91 -35.89
N ASP A 47 -2.03 -0.78 -35.18
CA ASP A 47 -3.11 -0.47 -34.24
C ASP A 47 -4.37 -0.03 -34.99
N PRO A 48 -5.51 -0.76 -34.90
CA PRO A 48 -6.76 -0.39 -35.56
C PRO A 48 -7.32 0.94 -35.05
N GLY A 49 -6.94 1.38 -33.82
CA GLY A 49 -7.31 2.66 -33.24
C GLY A 49 -6.49 3.84 -33.74
N SER A 50 -5.43 3.60 -34.54
CA SER A 50 -4.63 4.69 -35.11
C SER A 50 -5.48 5.59 -36.02
N LEU A 51 -5.23 6.90 -35.95
CA LEU A 51 -6.00 7.89 -36.70
C LEU A 51 -6.02 7.60 -38.20
N GLU A 52 -4.91 7.11 -38.75
CA GLU A 52 -4.78 6.76 -40.17
C GLU A 52 -5.72 5.61 -40.56
N ILE A 53 -5.71 4.51 -39.81
CA ILE A 53 -6.58 3.37 -40.06
C ILE A 53 -8.05 3.73 -39.86
N MET A 54 -8.35 4.50 -38.81
CA MET A 54 -9.69 4.94 -38.51
C MET A 54 -10.28 5.87 -39.57
N ARG A 55 -9.47 6.75 -40.19
CA ARG A 55 -9.89 7.57 -41.33
C ARG A 55 -10.36 6.70 -42.49
N ARG A 56 -9.58 5.67 -42.84
CA ARG A 56 -9.92 4.73 -43.90
C ARG A 56 -11.17 3.92 -43.57
N ALA A 57 -11.30 3.47 -42.33
CA ALA A 57 -12.48 2.71 -41.86
C ALA A 57 -13.77 3.57 -41.91
N VAL A 58 -13.70 4.83 -41.48
CA VAL A 58 -14.83 5.77 -41.55
C VAL A 58 -15.27 5.98 -42.99
N ASP A 59 -14.33 6.23 -43.90
CA ASP A 59 -14.63 6.42 -45.33
C ASP A 59 -15.25 5.16 -45.96
N SER A 60 -14.74 3.97 -45.61
CA SER A 60 -15.30 2.69 -46.07
C SER A 60 -16.74 2.46 -45.59
N VAL A 61 -16.98 2.67 -44.28
CA VAL A 61 -18.32 2.55 -43.69
C VAL A 61 -19.30 3.56 -44.30
N ALA A 62 -18.86 4.80 -44.56
CA ALA A 62 -19.66 5.81 -45.20
C ALA A 62 -20.06 5.44 -46.65
N ALA A 63 -19.10 4.85 -47.40
CA ALA A 63 -19.35 4.41 -48.77
C ALA A 63 -20.35 3.23 -48.86
N HIS A 64 -20.33 2.32 -47.90
CA HIS A 64 -21.20 1.14 -47.89
C HIS A 64 -22.58 1.34 -47.27
N SER A 65 -22.75 2.39 -46.45
CA SER A 65 -24.01 2.56 -45.71
C SER A 65 -25.18 3.04 -46.53
N GLY A 66 -25.05 3.52 -47.74
CA GLY A 66 -26.14 3.89 -48.66
C GLY A 66 -27.26 4.81 -48.08
N VAL A 67 -27.20 5.05 -46.79
CA VAL A 67 -28.18 5.80 -46.00
C VAL A 67 -27.57 7.13 -45.60
N ARG A 68 -28.18 8.23 -46.06
CA ARG A 68 -27.89 9.57 -45.57
C ARG A 68 -28.38 9.75 -44.13
N SER A 69 -27.78 9.03 -43.18
CA SER A 69 -27.93 9.34 -41.77
C SER A 69 -27.12 10.60 -41.45
N ARG A 70 -27.56 11.42 -40.49
CA ARG A 70 -26.81 12.60 -40.04
C ARG A 70 -25.41 12.22 -39.51
N SER A 71 -25.22 10.99 -39.10
CA SER A 71 -23.90 10.43 -38.70
C SER A 71 -23.05 10.00 -39.88
N ALA A 72 -23.63 9.75 -41.07
CA ALA A 72 -22.96 9.31 -42.30
C ALA A 72 -22.36 10.46 -43.12
N SER A 73 -22.39 11.70 -42.62
CA SER A 73 -21.81 12.87 -43.28
C SER A 73 -20.38 13.18 -42.87
N VAL A 74 -19.80 12.38 -41.97
CA VAL A 74 -18.41 12.59 -41.52
C VAL A 74 -17.48 11.83 -42.45
N SER A 75 -16.66 12.54 -43.20
CA SER A 75 -15.54 11.98 -43.95
C SER A 75 -14.38 11.64 -43.02
N GLY A 76 -13.66 10.54 -43.28
CA GLY A 76 -12.44 10.19 -42.55
C GLY A 76 -11.40 11.31 -42.53
N ALA A 77 -11.34 12.12 -43.60
CA ALA A 77 -10.46 13.28 -43.63
C ALA A 77 -10.83 14.39 -42.61
N GLN A 78 -12.06 14.36 -42.05
CA GLN A 78 -12.57 15.34 -41.09
C GLN A 78 -12.50 14.91 -39.64
N ILE A 79 -12.10 13.65 -39.39
CA ILE A 79 -11.99 13.20 -37.99
C ILE A 79 -10.67 13.67 -37.39
N GLU A 80 -10.76 14.20 -36.18
CA GLU A 80 -9.64 14.61 -35.35
C GLU A 80 -9.36 13.56 -34.28
N PRO A 81 -8.11 13.45 -33.80
CA PRO A 81 -7.79 12.48 -32.77
C PRO A 81 -8.59 12.73 -31.48
N THR A 82 -9.13 11.68 -30.90
CA THR A 82 -9.82 11.72 -29.60
C THR A 82 -8.88 11.43 -28.45
N HIS A 83 -7.81 10.67 -28.72
CA HIS A 83 -6.78 10.29 -27.77
C HIS A 83 -5.38 10.44 -28.37
N ARG A 84 -4.39 10.51 -27.48
CA ARG A 84 -2.97 10.48 -27.81
C ARG A 84 -2.27 9.45 -26.96
N TYR A 85 -1.45 8.63 -27.58
CA TYR A 85 -0.47 7.82 -26.88
C TYR A 85 0.81 8.64 -26.74
N MET A 86 1.22 8.86 -25.51
CA MET A 86 2.27 9.79 -25.15
C MET A 86 3.41 9.09 -24.43
N ARG A 87 4.63 9.59 -24.67
CA ARG A 87 5.80 9.35 -23.85
C ARG A 87 6.14 10.62 -23.09
N PHE A 88 6.39 10.50 -21.80
CA PHE A 88 6.81 11.58 -20.92
C PHE A 88 8.24 11.34 -20.45
N SER A 89 9.04 12.40 -20.42
CA SER A 89 10.41 12.39 -19.94
C SER A 89 10.54 13.43 -18.81
N PRO A 90 10.06 13.11 -17.59
CA PRO A 90 10.18 14.02 -16.47
C PRO A 90 11.65 14.23 -16.13
N ALA A 91 12.07 15.49 -15.97
CA ALA A 91 13.45 15.85 -15.62
C ALA A 91 13.66 15.91 -14.10
N THR A 92 12.59 16.07 -13.34
CA THR A 92 12.62 16.23 -11.89
C THR A 92 11.60 15.32 -11.20
N LYS A 93 11.84 15.06 -9.90
CA LYS A 93 10.89 14.34 -9.05
C LYS A 93 9.50 15.00 -9.05
N ALA A 94 9.44 16.33 -8.96
CA ALA A 94 8.18 17.07 -8.97
C ALA A 94 7.38 16.83 -10.27
N GLN A 95 8.05 16.79 -11.42
CA GLN A 95 7.41 16.47 -12.70
C GLN A 95 6.95 15.01 -12.76
N PHE A 96 7.76 14.08 -12.23
CA PHE A 96 7.38 12.66 -12.12
C PHE A 96 6.13 12.50 -11.24
N ASP A 97 6.11 13.12 -10.07
CA ASP A 97 4.98 13.08 -9.16
C ASP A 97 3.71 13.71 -9.77
N ALA A 98 3.86 14.84 -10.45
CA ALA A 98 2.75 15.51 -11.14
C ALA A 98 2.09 14.62 -12.20
N LEU A 99 2.86 13.77 -12.89
CA LEU A 99 2.33 12.79 -13.85
C LEU A 99 1.73 11.58 -13.15
N PHE A 100 2.37 11.09 -12.08
CA PHE A 100 2.02 9.85 -11.43
C PHE A 100 0.80 9.98 -10.51
N ASP A 101 0.53 11.18 -10.02
CA ASP A 101 -0.60 11.48 -9.14
C ASP A 101 -1.89 11.85 -9.90
N GLN A 102 -1.88 11.85 -11.25
CA GLN A 102 -3.09 12.15 -12.03
C GLN A 102 -4.19 11.11 -11.80
N ASP A 103 -5.44 11.58 -11.79
CA ASP A 103 -6.62 10.73 -11.72
C ASP A 103 -7.29 10.55 -13.09
N GLU A 104 -6.96 11.41 -14.06
CA GLU A 104 -7.57 11.41 -15.40
C GLU A 104 -6.99 10.35 -16.32
N PHE A 105 -5.75 9.91 -16.06
CA PHE A 105 -5.06 8.85 -16.82
C PHE A 105 -4.08 8.09 -15.93
N THR A 106 -3.71 6.89 -16.36
CA THR A 106 -2.71 6.07 -15.67
C THR A 106 -1.41 6.09 -16.43
N CYS A 107 -0.32 6.43 -15.74
CA CYS A 107 1.03 6.32 -16.27
C CYS A 107 1.63 4.92 -16.00
N TYR A 108 2.34 4.42 -17.00
CA TYR A 108 3.11 3.18 -16.96
C TYR A 108 4.58 3.49 -17.25
N ASN A 109 5.48 2.75 -16.65
CA ASN A 109 6.93 2.88 -16.83
C ASN A 109 7.47 1.94 -17.92
N PHE A 110 6.63 1.55 -18.83
CA PHE A 110 6.97 0.72 -20.00
C PHE A 110 6.08 1.10 -21.20
N PRO A 111 6.55 0.90 -22.44
CA PRO A 111 5.75 1.10 -23.64
C PRO A 111 4.52 0.20 -23.67
N LEU A 112 3.37 0.76 -24.04
CA LEU A 112 2.08 0.05 -24.05
C LEU A 112 1.85 -0.73 -25.34
N ASP A 113 2.48 -0.29 -26.43
CA ASP A 113 2.36 -0.83 -27.80
C ASP A 113 3.40 -1.91 -28.11
N GLU A 114 4.19 -2.34 -27.14
CA GLU A 114 5.14 -3.42 -27.28
C GLU A 114 4.63 -4.70 -26.64
N VAL A 115 4.85 -5.83 -27.30
CA VAL A 115 4.66 -7.14 -26.66
C VAL A 115 5.54 -7.24 -25.43
N SER A 116 4.99 -7.68 -24.30
CA SER A 116 5.77 -7.79 -23.08
C SER A 116 6.90 -8.81 -23.23
N PRO A 117 8.14 -8.46 -22.90
CA PRO A 117 9.25 -9.40 -22.90
C PRO A 117 9.22 -10.36 -21.69
N VAL A 118 8.27 -10.19 -20.76
CA VAL A 118 8.11 -11.05 -19.58
C VAL A 118 7.47 -12.35 -20.01
N SER A 119 8.10 -13.48 -19.70
CA SER A 119 7.50 -14.80 -19.93
C SER A 119 6.42 -15.10 -18.88
N ALA A 120 5.48 -15.98 -19.21
CA ALA A 120 4.45 -16.40 -18.26
C ALA A 120 5.05 -17.09 -17.02
N ASP A 121 6.19 -17.76 -17.17
CA ASP A 121 6.90 -18.44 -16.09
C ASP A 121 7.68 -17.47 -15.18
N GLU A 122 8.11 -16.31 -15.71
CA GLU A 122 8.76 -15.25 -14.92
C GLU A 122 7.79 -14.44 -14.08
N GLY A 123 6.51 -14.45 -14.47
CA GLY A 123 5.43 -13.79 -13.75
C GLY A 123 5.37 -12.27 -13.93
N PHE A 124 6.45 -11.56 -13.79
CA PHE A 124 6.48 -10.09 -13.88
C PHE A 124 7.90 -9.52 -14.03
N ARG A 125 7.99 -8.26 -14.42
CA ARG A 125 9.22 -7.46 -14.37
C ARG A 125 8.91 -6.08 -13.77
N MET A 126 9.75 -5.63 -12.86
CA MET A 126 9.76 -4.26 -12.34
C MET A 126 11.01 -3.54 -12.86
N SER A 127 10.88 -2.25 -13.17
CA SER A 127 12.06 -1.41 -13.40
C SER A 127 12.90 -1.34 -12.12
N GLY A 128 14.20 -1.40 -12.26
CA GLY A 128 15.10 -1.25 -11.12
C GLY A 128 15.00 0.17 -10.53
N PRO A 129 15.38 0.36 -9.26
CA PRO A 129 15.48 1.69 -8.67
C PRO A 129 16.44 2.55 -9.49
N SER A 130 16.03 3.77 -9.79
CA SER A 130 16.82 4.74 -10.55
C SER A 130 16.92 6.04 -9.74
N ASP A 131 18.06 6.73 -9.87
CA ASP A 131 18.25 8.08 -9.32
C ASP A 131 17.73 9.15 -10.28
N THR A 132 17.43 8.76 -11.51
CA THR A 132 16.83 9.63 -12.53
C THR A 132 15.37 9.24 -12.74
N PRO A 133 14.48 10.22 -12.97
CA PRO A 133 13.07 9.93 -13.24
C PRO A 133 12.90 8.97 -14.42
N GLU A 134 12.07 7.94 -14.22
CA GLU A 134 11.71 7.01 -15.29
C GLU A 134 10.91 7.70 -16.38
N GLN A 135 11.07 7.21 -17.62
CA GLN A 135 10.13 7.53 -18.69
C GLN A 135 8.76 6.92 -18.37
N LEU A 136 7.72 7.68 -18.66
CA LEU A 136 6.34 7.25 -18.44
C LEU A 136 5.57 7.26 -19.75
N TYR A 137 4.61 6.36 -19.86
CA TYR A 137 3.76 6.20 -21.02
C TYR A 137 2.29 6.22 -20.60
N ALA A 138 1.45 6.89 -21.38
CA ALA A 138 0.01 6.88 -21.13
C ALA A 138 -0.78 7.09 -22.43
N VAL A 139 -2.00 6.57 -22.44
CA VAL A 139 -3.03 6.97 -23.41
C VAL A 139 -3.98 7.93 -22.72
N LEU A 140 -4.12 9.12 -23.24
CA LEU A 140 -4.96 10.16 -22.68
C LEU A 140 -5.83 10.84 -23.72
N ARG A 141 -6.97 11.36 -23.28
CA ARG A 141 -7.86 12.14 -24.14
C ARG A 141 -7.17 13.42 -24.58
N THR A 142 -7.45 13.88 -25.80
CA THR A 142 -6.91 15.16 -26.33
C THR A 142 -7.34 16.37 -25.52
N THR A 143 -8.40 16.25 -24.71
CA THR A 143 -8.91 17.31 -23.82
C THR A 143 -8.11 17.46 -22.53
N VAL A 144 -7.23 16.49 -22.19
CA VAL A 144 -6.38 16.55 -21.00
C VAL A 144 -5.32 17.62 -21.21
N VAL A 145 -5.25 18.56 -20.26
CA VAL A 145 -4.25 19.64 -20.26
C VAL A 145 -3.07 19.19 -19.40
N LEU A 146 -1.92 19.09 -20.03
CA LEU A 146 -0.67 18.74 -19.35
C LEU A 146 0.06 20.00 -18.89
N PRO A 147 0.81 19.95 -17.77
CA PRO A 147 1.70 21.05 -17.40
C PRO A 147 2.75 21.31 -18.49
N ASP A 148 2.90 22.55 -18.93
CA ASP A 148 3.85 22.96 -19.99
C ASP A 148 5.32 22.66 -19.67
N THR A 149 5.62 22.43 -18.39
CA THR A 149 6.98 22.14 -17.92
C THR A 149 7.42 20.70 -18.16
N ILE A 150 6.49 19.80 -18.55
CA ILE A 150 6.79 18.38 -18.74
C ILE A 150 7.13 18.11 -20.20
N VAL A 151 8.35 17.61 -20.43
CA VAL A 151 8.76 17.17 -21.76
C VAL A 151 7.94 15.94 -22.14
N SER A 152 7.19 16.05 -23.24
CA SER A 152 6.34 14.97 -23.74
C SER A 152 6.42 14.86 -25.25
N GLU A 153 6.17 13.66 -25.74
CA GLU A 153 6.14 13.33 -27.17
C GLU A 153 4.87 12.55 -27.47
N VAL A 154 4.17 12.92 -28.53
CA VAL A 154 3.05 12.16 -29.08
C VAL A 154 3.63 11.04 -29.93
N LEU A 155 3.47 9.79 -29.48
CA LEU A 155 3.92 8.60 -30.22
C LEU A 155 2.90 8.16 -31.27
N LYS A 156 1.60 8.23 -30.93
CA LYS A 156 0.50 7.91 -31.85
C LYS A 156 -0.71 8.81 -31.59
N GLU A 157 -1.38 9.22 -32.66
CA GLU A 157 -2.71 9.80 -32.61
C GLU A 157 -3.75 8.69 -32.79
N LEU A 158 -4.75 8.67 -31.92
CA LEU A 158 -5.75 7.62 -31.85
C LEU A 158 -7.15 8.22 -31.95
N TYR A 159 -8.05 7.47 -32.56
CA TYR A 159 -9.45 7.87 -32.68
C TYR A 159 -10.37 6.76 -32.17
N ASP A 160 -11.19 7.10 -31.17
CA ASP A 160 -12.26 6.25 -30.68
C ASP A 160 -13.59 6.70 -31.30
N PRO A 161 -14.19 5.91 -32.22
CA PRO A 161 -15.46 6.27 -32.85
C PRO A 161 -16.64 6.33 -31.87
N SER A 162 -16.51 5.82 -30.67
CA SER A 162 -17.57 5.94 -29.61
C SER A 162 -17.57 7.31 -28.94
N VAL A 163 -16.48 8.10 -29.08
CA VAL A 163 -16.31 9.42 -28.48
C VAL A 163 -16.58 10.49 -29.51
N THR A 164 -17.46 11.44 -29.22
CA THR A 164 -17.68 12.62 -30.06
C THR A 164 -17.56 13.88 -29.20
N GLU A 165 -17.33 15.02 -29.85
CA GLU A 165 -17.32 16.33 -29.17
C GLU A 165 -18.65 16.65 -28.43
N ARG A 166 -19.75 16.02 -28.83
CA ARG A 166 -21.10 16.25 -28.29
C ARG A 166 -21.59 15.13 -27.37
N GLY A 167 -20.73 14.16 -27.03
CA GLY A 167 -21.11 13.02 -26.18
C GLY A 167 -20.74 11.66 -26.81
N VAL A 168 -21.62 10.68 -26.65
CA VAL A 168 -21.41 9.31 -27.19
C VAL A 168 -22.03 9.20 -28.59
N ALA A 169 -21.27 8.67 -29.53
CA ALA A 169 -21.74 8.39 -30.88
C ALA A 169 -22.77 7.23 -30.89
N ASP A 170 -23.47 7.06 -32.00
CA ASP A 170 -24.31 5.87 -32.22
C ASP A 170 -23.46 4.59 -32.05
N PRO A 171 -23.75 3.73 -31.05
CA PRO A 171 -22.95 2.52 -30.80
C PRO A 171 -22.87 1.60 -32.02
N ALA A 172 -23.93 1.47 -32.78
CA ALA A 172 -23.96 0.63 -33.96
C ALA A 172 -23.06 1.15 -35.09
N TRP A 173 -22.90 2.48 -35.17
CA TRP A 173 -21.95 3.07 -36.10
C TRP A 173 -20.52 2.85 -35.62
N ALA A 174 -20.23 3.09 -34.35
CA ALA A 174 -18.92 2.87 -33.76
C ALA A 174 -18.47 1.40 -33.93
N ASP A 175 -19.37 0.44 -33.68
CA ASP A 175 -19.08 -0.99 -33.88
C ASP A 175 -18.72 -1.31 -35.34
N ARG A 176 -19.42 -0.72 -36.31
CA ARG A 176 -19.09 -0.90 -37.74
C ARG A 176 -17.73 -0.32 -38.09
N VAL A 177 -17.41 0.86 -37.60
CA VAL A 177 -16.09 1.48 -37.83
C VAL A 177 -14.98 0.62 -37.24
N TRP A 178 -15.15 0.12 -36.02
CA TRP A 178 -14.21 -0.78 -35.38
C TRP A 178 -14.04 -2.10 -36.16
N ALA A 179 -15.13 -2.68 -36.66
CA ALA A 179 -15.08 -3.91 -37.47
C ALA A 179 -14.31 -3.68 -38.77
N GLU A 180 -14.55 -2.57 -39.45
CA GLU A 180 -13.86 -2.20 -40.67
C GLU A 180 -12.38 -1.89 -40.42
N ALA A 181 -12.04 -1.17 -39.33
CA ALA A 181 -10.66 -0.88 -38.97
C ALA A 181 -9.85 -2.16 -38.76
N ARG A 182 -10.42 -3.17 -38.09
CA ARG A 182 -9.80 -4.49 -37.94
C ARG A 182 -9.65 -5.20 -39.28
N ALA A 183 -10.67 -5.16 -40.14
CA ALA A 183 -10.59 -5.79 -41.45
C ALA A 183 -9.51 -5.18 -42.35
N LEU A 184 -9.24 -3.89 -42.20
CA LEU A 184 -8.18 -3.18 -42.95
C LEU A 184 -6.75 -3.60 -42.56
N ILE A 185 -6.56 -4.11 -41.35
CA ILE A 185 -5.25 -4.55 -40.84
C ILE A 185 -5.09 -6.07 -40.80
N ASP A 186 -6.17 -6.84 -41.06
CA ASP A 186 -6.12 -8.30 -41.10
C ASP A 186 -5.25 -8.74 -42.27
N ASP A 187 -4.03 -9.15 -41.97
CA ASP A 187 -3.06 -9.67 -42.93
C ASP A 187 -3.08 -11.19 -43.03
N GLY A 188 -4.10 -11.82 -42.47
CA GLY A 188 -4.26 -13.29 -42.48
C GLY A 188 -3.29 -14.03 -41.57
N ARG A 189 -2.54 -13.34 -40.71
CA ARG A 189 -1.63 -13.97 -39.73
C ARG A 189 -2.36 -14.81 -38.69
N HIS A 190 -3.68 -14.65 -38.57
CA HIS A 190 -4.52 -15.44 -37.67
C HIS A 190 -5.60 -16.26 -38.39
N PRO A 191 -5.23 -17.23 -39.25
CA PRO A 191 -6.21 -18.00 -40.06
C PRO A 191 -7.05 -18.99 -39.23
N GLY A 192 -6.88 -19.05 -37.93
CA GLY A 192 -7.62 -19.92 -37.02
C GLY A 192 -8.89 -19.27 -36.48
N LYS A 193 -9.86 -20.08 -36.05
CA LYS A 193 -11.03 -19.62 -35.30
C LYS A 193 -10.57 -19.09 -33.97
N ILE A 194 -10.40 -17.78 -33.86
CA ILE A 194 -10.01 -17.12 -32.61
C ILE A 194 -11.19 -17.25 -31.63
N ILE A 195 -10.97 -17.94 -30.52
CA ILE A 195 -11.98 -18.13 -29.48
C ILE A 195 -11.84 -16.97 -28.48
N PRO A 196 -12.88 -16.15 -28.34
CA PRO A 196 -12.85 -15.09 -27.32
C PRO A 196 -12.67 -15.70 -25.92
N TYR A 197 -11.84 -15.06 -25.10
CA TYR A 197 -11.67 -15.43 -23.69
C TYR A 197 -11.82 -14.20 -22.80
N ILE A 198 -12.11 -14.43 -21.52
CA ILE A 198 -12.19 -13.37 -20.52
C ILE A 198 -10.90 -13.44 -19.70
N PRO A 199 -10.04 -12.40 -19.77
CA PRO A 199 -8.84 -12.35 -18.97
C PRO A 199 -9.17 -12.43 -17.48
N SER A 200 -8.45 -13.27 -16.75
CA SER A 200 -8.67 -13.54 -15.33
C SER A 200 -7.38 -14.03 -14.70
N GLY A 201 -7.38 -14.19 -13.37
CA GLY A 201 -6.22 -14.75 -12.68
C GLY A 201 -6.29 -14.55 -11.18
N GLU A 202 -5.14 -14.74 -10.52
CA GLU A 202 -4.99 -14.64 -9.08
C GLU A 202 -3.65 -14.01 -8.73
N ILE A 203 -3.65 -13.07 -7.76
CA ILE A 203 -2.46 -12.36 -7.28
C ILE A 203 -2.26 -12.67 -5.81
N LYS A 204 -1.11 -13.25 -5.48
CA LYS A 204 -0.73 -13.61 -4.12
C LYS A 204 0.69 -13.17 -3.79
N VAL A 205 0.97 -12.94 -2.52
CA VAL A 205 2.30 -12.62 -1.99
C VAL A 205 2.65 -13.55 -0.84
N TRP A 206 3.94 -13.88 -0.73
CA TRP A 206 4.46 -14.65 0.39
C TRP A 206 4.30 -13.89 1.71
N ASP A 207 3.87 -14.61 2.74
CA ASP A 207 3.74 -14.06 4.09
C ASP A 207 4.38 -15.02 5.11
N ASN A 208 5.29 -14.50 5.92
CA ASN A 208 6.07 -15.29 6.88
C ASN A 208 5.23 -15.84 8.03
N ILE A 209 4.13 -15.18 8.42
CA ILE A 209 3.21 -15.68 9.45
C ILE A 209 2.35 -16.81 8.89
N ALA A 210 1.86 -16.65 7.69
CA ALA A 210 1.15 -17.72 6.98
C ALA A 210 2.07 -18.92 6.72
N GLY A 211 3.35 -18.66 6.44
CA GLY A 211 4.28 -19.64 5.87
C GLY A 211 3.81 -20.10 4.49
N ASP A 212 3.09 -19.26 3.76
CA ASP A 212 2.46 -19.54 2.47
C ASP A 212 2.11 -18.23 1.74
N TYR A 213 1.65 -18.36 0.52
CA TYR A 213 1.16 -17.26 -0.29
C TYR A 213 -0.27 -16.87 0.09
N ILE A 214 -0.46 -15.61 0.45
CA ILE A 214 -1.76 -15.05 0.81
C ILE A 214 -2.29 -14.13 -0.28
N PRO A 215 -3.63 -14.00 -0.42
CA PRO A 215 -4.23 -13.16 -1.44
C PRO A 215 -3.96 -11.67 -1.20
N ILE A 216 -3.92 -10.90 -2.30
CA ILE A 216 -3.88 -9.43 -2.23
C ILE A 216 -5.21 -8.90 -2.76
N GLU A 217 -6.03 -8.34 -1.88
CA GLU A 217 -7.32 -7.74 -2.22
C GLU A 217 -7.13 -6.31 -2.74
N GLY A 218 -7.90 -5.92 -3.76
CA GLY A 218 -8.03 -4.55 -4.23
C GLY A 218 -6.96 -4.06 -5.21
N VAL A 219 -5.99 -4.90 -5.58
CA VAL A 219 -4.95 -4.54 -6.57
C VAL A 219 -5.58 -4.27 -7.93
N MET A 220 -5.17 -3.18 -8.56
CA MET A 220 -5.59 -2.86 -9.91
C MET A 220 -4.81 -3.71 -10.91
N VAL A 221 -5.54 -4.52 -11.66
CA VAL A 221 -5.04 -5.30 -12.79
C VAL A 221 -5.49 -4.61 -14.06
N THR A 222 -4.55 -4.32 -14.94
CA THR A 222 -4.80 -3.76 -16.26
C THR A 222 -4.42 -4.78 -17.33
N ILE A 223 -5.22 -4.85 -18.38
CA ILE A 223 -4.85 -5.53 -19.61
C ILE A 223 -4.81 -4.53 -20.76
N MET A 224 -3.85 -4.70 -21.64
CA MET A 224 -3.61 -3.87 -22.80
C MET A 224 -3.26 -4.76 -23.99
N PRO A 225 -4.14 -4.90 -24.99
CA PRO A 225 -3.74 -5.46 -26.26
C PRO A 225 -2.67 -4.55 -26.89
N PRO A 226 -1.46 -5.06 -27.22
CA PRO A 226 -0.38 -4.21 -27.72
C PRO A 226 -0.68 -3.59 -29.09
N ASP A 227 -1.60 -4.20 -29.83
CA ASP A 227 -2.10 -3.75 -31.12
C ASP A 227 -3.36 -2.87 -31.03
N ASN A 228 -3.90 -2.59 -29.86
CA ASN A 228 -5.08 -1.75 -29.66
C ASN A 228 -5.01 -0.95 -28.35
N LEU A 229 -4.32 0.17 -28.41
CA LEU A 229 -4.05 1.04 -27.26
C LEU A 229 -5.30 1.71 -26.66
N LEU A 230 -6.41 1.78 -27.41
CA LEU A 230 -7.68 2.30 -26.90
C LEU A 230 -8.48 1.24 -26.10
N ARG A 231 -8.08 -0.01 -26.16
CA ARG A 231 -8.77 -1.10 -25.47
C ARG A 231 -8.08 -1.48 -24.15
N VAL A 232 -7.84 -0.51 -23.31
CA VAL A 232 -7.34 -0.77 -21.96
C VAL A 232 -8.52 -1.15 -21.06
N LEU A 233 -8.48 -2.36 -20.48
CA LEU A 233 -9.47 -2.80 -19.50
C LEU A 233 -8.80 -2.91 -18.12
N THR A 234 -9.51 -2.49 -17.10
CA THR A 234 -9.05 -2.56 -15.72
C THR A 234 -10.05 -3.27 -14.83
N THR A 235 -9.54 -3.97 -13.84
CA THR A 235 -10.35 -4.56 -12.76
C THR A 235 -9.53 -4.55 -11.47
N ARG A 236 -10.17 -4.95 -10.37
CA ARG A 236 -9.47 -5.14 -9.08
C ARG A 236 -9.59 -6.57 -8.62
N THR A 237 -8.59 -7.01 -7.87
CA THR A 237 -8.65 -8.31 -7.21
C THR A 237 -9.69 -8.29 -6.08
N ASP A 238 -10.37 -9.42 -5.90
CA ASP A 238 -11.29 -9.65 -4.78
C ASP A 238 -10.54 -10.08 -3.50
N LYS A 239 -11.28 -10.38 -2.42
CA LYS A 239 -10.73 -10.84 -1.15
C LYS A 239 -9.91 -12.13 -1.22
N ASP A 240 -10.10 -12.92 -2.26
CA ASP A 240 -9.37 -14.17 -2.52
C ASP A 240 -8.16 -13.93 -3.46
N GLY A 241 -7.86 -12.65 -3.80
CA GLY A 241 -6.81 -12.26 -4.72
C GLY A 241 -7.15 -12.52 -6.19
N LYS A 242 -8.39 -12.92 -6.51
CA LYS A 242 -8.82 -13.25 -7.86
C LYS A 242 -9.33 -12.03 -8.60
N PHE A 243 -9.09 -12.01 -9.90
CA PHE A 243 -9.62 -11.00 -10.79
C PHE A 243 -10.24 -11.61 -12.03
N ARG A 244 -11.20 -10.89 -12.61
CA ARG A 244 -11.83 -11.23 -13.89
C ARG A 244 -12.24 -9.94 -14.58
N MET A 245 -11.87 -9.79 -15.85
CA MET A 245 -12.28 -8.64 -16.65
C MET A 245 -13.77 -8.71 -17.00
N SER A 246 -14.38 -7.54 -17.20
CA SER A 246 -15.78 -7.45 -17.61
C SER A 246 -16.00 -7.72 -19.10
N GLY A 247 -14.94 -7.62 -19.92
CA GLY A 247 -14.98 -7.83 -21.37
C GLY A 247 -14.16 -9.02 -21.83
N SER A 248 -14.56 -9.65 -22.95
CA SER A 248 -13.77 -10.67 -23.63
C SER A 248 -12.80 -10.03 -24.60
N VAL A 249 -11.66 -10.67 -24.81
CA VAL A 249 -10.65 -10.33 -25.80
C VAL A 249 -10.36 -11.56 -26.69
N GLN A 250 -9.72 -11.34 -27.82
CA GLN A 250 -9.40 -12.40 -28.78
C GLN A 250 -7.89 -12.58 -28.92
N GLU A 251 -7.16 -11.49 -28.80
CA GLU A 251 -5.72 -11.41 -28.97
C GLU A 251 -4.99 -11.62 -27.62
N PRO A 252 -3.70 -12.03 -27.64
CA PRO A 252 -2.87 -11.96 -26.44
C PRO A 252 -2.86 -10.55 -25.86
N VAL A 253 -2.89 -10.43 -24.53
CA VAL A 253 -2.88 -9.14 -23.86
C VAL A 253 -1.69 -9.01 -22.94
N ASN A 254 -1.12 -7.81 -22.89
CA ASN A 254 -0.18 -7.44 -21.86
C ASN A 254 -0.90 -7.27 -20.53
N TYR A 255 -0.45 -7.95 -19.51
CA TYR A 255 -0.91 -7.73 -18.14
C TYR A 255 -0.03 -6.71 -17.43
N ALA A 256 -0.64 -5.93 -16.54
CA ALA A 256 0.06 -5.06 -15.62
C ALA A 256 -0.63 -5.00 -14.26
N LEU A 257 0.14 -4.78 -13.21
CA LEU A 257 -0.37 -4.47 -11.87
C LEU A 257 0.03 -3.04 -11.49
N SER A 258 -0.91 -2.34 -10.86
CA SER A 258 -0.64 -1.06 -10.23
C SER A 258 -1.03 -1.09 -8.76
N TRP A 259 -0.10 -0.60 -7.93
CA TRP A 259 -0.29 -0.44 -6.49
C TRP A 259 -0.93 0.90 -6.13
N ASN A 260 -1.26 1.72 -7.14
CA ASN A 260 -1.81 3.05 -6.95
C ASN A 260 -3.33 3.02 -6.84
N THR A 261 -3.85 3.96 -6.06
CA THR A 261 -5.28 4.19 -5.92
C THR A 261 -5.58 5.69 -5.96
N VAL A 262 -6.83 6.07 -5.74
CA VAL A 262 -7.21 7.48 -5.53
C VAL A 262 -6.75 8.02 -4.18
N TYR A 263 -6.28 7.18 -3.25
CA TYR A 263 -5.88 7.55 -1.90
C TYR A 263 -4.36 7.60 -1.71
N TRP A 264 -3.63 6.74 -2.41
CA TRP A 264 -2.16 6.65 -2.29
C TRP A 264 -1.49 6.25 -3.59
N THR A 265 -0.18 6.55 -3.65
CA THR A 265 0.75 6.04 -4.66
C THR A 265 1.88 5.29 -3.97
N ILE A 266 2.32 4.17 -4.56
CA ILE A 266 3.44 3.37 -4.06
C ILE A 266 4.55 3.39 -5.11
N LYS A 267 5.77 3.74 -4.67
CA LYS A 267 6.96 3.88 -5.50
C LYS A 267 8.06 2.95 -5.01
N SER A 268 8.93 2.52 -5.92
CA SER A 268 10.15 1.75 -5.61
C SER A 268 11.35 2.64 -5.27
N SER A 269 11.28 3.91 -5.65
CA SER A 269 12.20 4.99 -5.28
C SER A 269 11.50 6.33 -5.37
N ALA A 270 12.19 7.41 -5.07
CA ALA A 270 11.66 8.77 -5.18
C ALA A 270 11.12 9.09 -6.59
N VAL A 271 11.69 8.49 -7.63
CA VAL A 271 11.45 8.79 -9.04
C VAL A 271 11.17 7.55 -9.91
N SER A 272 10.87 6.42 -9.27
CA SER A 272 10.55 5.16 -9.95
C SER A 272 9.23 4.59 -9.45
N SER A 273 8.41 4.13 -10.38
CA SER A 273 7.16 3.43 -10.12
C SER A 273 7.41 2.03 -9.51
N ALA A 274 6.49 1.56 -8.70
CA ALA A 274 6.44 0.16 -8.27
C ALA A 274 5.48 -0.69 -9.13
N ASN A 275 4.96 -0.16 -10.23
CA ASN A 275 4.08 -0.90 -11.14
C ASN A 275 4.82 -2.09 -11.77
N LEU A 276 4.07 -3.15 -12.05
CA LEU A 276 4.59 -4.38 -12.62
C LEU A 276 4.13 -4.57 -14.05
N ARG A 277 5.08 -4.87 -14.93
CA ARG A 277 4.79 -5.41 -16.25
C ARG A 277 4.70 -6.93 -16.15
N GLY A 278 3.52 -7.48 -16.44
CA GLY A 278 3.28 -8.90 -16.56
C GLY A 278 3.55 -9.42 -17.98
N PRO A 279 3.26 -10.70 -18.25
CA PRO A 279 3.45 -11.31 -19.57
C PRO A 279 2.43 -10.82 -20.59
N SER A 280 2.75 -11.07 -21.86
CA SER A 280 1.78 -11.03 -22.97
C SER A 280 1.27 -12.44 -23.22
N VAL A 281 0.04 -12.72 -22.81
CA VAL A 281 -0.53 -14.07 -22.93
C VAL A 281 -2.01 -14.05 -23.30
N GLN A 282 -2.46 -15.14 -23.94
CA GLN A 282 -3.86 -15.45 -24.14
C GLN A 282 -4.32 -16.38 -23.02
N GLY A 283 -5.09 -15.87 -22.06
CA GLY A 283 -5.59 -16.70 -20.96
C GLY A 283 -5.47 -16.04 -19.58
N ALA A 284 -5.42 -16.88 -18.55
CA ALA A 284 -5.31 -16.44 -17.17
C ALA A 284 -3.86 -16.10 -16.79
N TRP A 285 -3.70 -15.10 -15.91
CA TRP A 285 -2.41 -14.76 -15.33
C TRP A 285 -2.45 -14.94 -13.81
N ASN A 286 -1.70 -15.93 -13.31
CA ASN A 286 -1.60 -16.24 -11.90
C ASN A 286 -0.22 -15.85 -11.38
N VAL A 287 -0.16 -15.00 -10.38
CA VAL A 287 1.08 -14.46 -9.81
C VAL A 287 1.26 -14.89 -8.38
N LYS A 288 2.42 -15.43 -8.06
CA LYS A 288 2.90 -15.70 -6.71
C LYS A 288 4.17 -14.90 -6.49
N ILE A 289 4.06 -13.77 -5.78
CA ILE A 289 5.19 -12.91 -5.45
C ILE A 289 5.96 -13.55 -4.30
N SER A 290 7.21 -13.98 -4.57
CA SER A 290 8.08 -14.56 -3.54
C SER A 290 8.47 -13.52 -2.48
N GLY A 291 8.76 -13.96 -1.26
CA GLY A 291 9.26 -13.09 -0.19
C GLY A 291 10.59 -12.43 -0.51
N ASP A 292 11.41 -13.08 -1.35
CA ASP A 292 12.73 -12.58 -1.78
C ASP A 292 12.64 -11.62 -2.97
N ASP A 293 11.48 -11.53 -3.61
CA ASP A 293 11.27 -10.61 -4.73
C ASP A 293 11.24 -9.17 -4.24
N VAL A 294 11.90 -8.28 -4.96
CA VAL A 294 11.92 -6.83 -4.68
C VAL A 294 10.50 -6.26 -4.56
N ILE A 295 9.56 -6.85 -5.31
CA ILE A 295 8.16 -6.44 -5.34
C ILE A 295 7.34 -6.90 -4.13
N SER A 296 7.85 -7.83 -3.32
CA SER A 296 7.14 -8.29 -2.12
C SER A 296 6.92 -7.15 -1.13
N GLY A 297 7.86 -6.20 -1.07
CA GLY A 297 7.74 -4.97 -0.29
C GLY A 297 6.55 -4.12 -0.71
N PRO A 298 6.51 -3.59 -1.95
CA PRO A 298 5.36 -2.85 -2.48
C PRO A 298 4.03 -3.60 -2.33
N ALA A 299 3.99 -4.91 -2.55
CA ALA A 299 2.80 -5.74 -2.38
C ALA A 299 2.31 -5.75 -0.92
N THR A 300 3.24 -5.86 0.03
CA THR A 300 2.93 -5.84 1.47
C THR A 300 2.51 -4.45 1.94
N VAL A 301 3.18 -3.40 1.44
CA VAL A 301 2.80 -1.99 1.68
C VAL A 301 1.39 -1.74 1.20
N PHE A 302 1.05 -2.22 0.00
CA PHE A 302 -0.30 -2.10 -0.54
C PHE A 302 -1.35 -2.78 0.36
N ARG A 303 -1.07 -3.99 0.87
CA ARG A 303 -1.97 -4.69 1.78
C ARG A 303 -2.27 -3.86 3.04
N ALA A 304 -1.24 -3.29 3.67
CA ALA A 304 -1.40 -2.47 4.87
C ALA A 304 -2.20 -1.20 4.57
N ALA A 305 -1.88 -0.49 3.47
CA ALA A 305 -2.63 0.68 3.02
C ALA A 305 -4.08 0.32 2.71
N TYR A 306 -4.31 -0.73 1.92
CA TYR A 306 -5.66 -1.17 1.56
C TYR A 306 -6.50 -1.48 2.81
N ARG A 307 -5.90 -2.18 3.78
CA ARG A 307 -6.58 -2.45 5.05
C ARG A 307 -6.95 -1.17 5.77
N TYR A 308 -6.02 -0.23 5.89
CA TYR A 308 -6.27 1.02 6.61
C TYR A 308 -7.45 1.79 5.99
N TRP A 309 -7.43 2.03 4.66
CA TRP A 309 -8.45 2.84 4.00
C TRP A 309 -9.79 2.14 3.79
N HIS A 310 -9.80 0.83 3.61
CA HIS A 310 -11.01 0.11 3.19
C HIS A 310 -11.63 -0.79 4.26
N LYS A 311 -10.86 -1.24 5.27
CA LYS A 311 -11.39 -2.13 6.30
C LYS A 311 -11.52 -1.42 7.66
N MET A 312 -10.54 -0.63 8.03
CA MET A 312 -10.49 -0.04 9.38
C MET A 312 -11.53 1.06 9.65
N PRO A 313 -12.04 1.83 8.66
CA PRO A 313 -13.12 2.76 8.92
C PRO A 313 -14.39 2.11 9.50
N ALA A 314 -14.70 0.87 9.11
CA ALA A 314 -15.80 0.11 9.68
C ALA A 314 -15.61 -0.21 11.19
N LEU A 315 -14.36 -0.22 11.67
CA LEU A 315 -14.00 -0.44 13.07
C LEU A 315 -13.78 0.87 13.85
N GLY A 316 -13.86 2.03 13.18
CA GLY A 316 -13.81 3.35 13.81
C GLY A 316 -12.55 4.15 13.56
N LEU A 317 -11.55 3.64 12.81
CA LEU A 317 -10.39 4.44 12.42
C LEU A 317 -10.74 5.43 11.30
N THR A 318 -10.19 6.63 11.39
CA THR A 318 -10.28 7.64 10.34
C THR A 318 -9.08 7.51 9.40
N ALA A 319 -9.34 7.33 8.11
CA ALA A 319 -8.29 7.30 7.12
C ALA A 319 -7.63 8.69 6.94
N PRO A 320 -6.31 8.74 6.68
CA PRO A 320 -5.63 9.99 6.41
C PRO A 320 -6.25 10.72 5.21
N ASN A 321 -6.50 12.02 5.38
CA ASN A 321 -6.93 12.91 4.31
C ASN A 321 -6.01 14.13 4.28
N LEU A 322 -4.99 14.08 3.44
CA LEU A 322 -4.03 15.16 3.27
C LEU A 322 -4.44 16.17 2.18
N GLY A 323 -5.65 16.03 1.62
CA GLY A 323 -6.08 16.82 0.45
C GLY A 323 -5.43 16.38 -0.87
N ARG A 324 -4.61 15.35 -0.84
CA ARG A 324 -3.93 14.70 -1.97
C ARG A 324 -3.66 13.24 -1.66
N LYS A 325 -3.17 12.48 -2.64
CA LYS A 325 -2.72 11.09 -2.42
C LYS A 325 -1.56 11.04 -1.42
N VAL A 326 -1.58 10.04 -0.55
CA VAL A 326 -0.43 9.72 0.30
C VAL A 326 0.64 9.02 -0.55
N ARG A 327 1.85 9.54 -0.54
CA ARG A 327 2.99 8.99 -1.31
C ARG A 327 3.83 8.10 -0.43
N ILE A 328 3.93 6.84 -0.79
CA ILE A 328 4.69 5.84 -0.02
C ILE A 328 5.86 5.34 -0.87
N THR A 329 7.08 5.51 -0.37
CA THR A 329 8.29 5.02 -1.03
C THR A 329 8.79 3.75 -0.33
N CYS A 330 8.97 2.69 -1.11
CA CYS A 330 9.49 1.40 -0.68
C CYS A 330 11.00 1.32 -0.97
N HIS A 331 11.83 1.29 0.07
CA HIS A 331 13.28 1.07 -0.08
C HIS A 331 13.58 -0.43 -0.07
N ASN A 332 14.27 -0.92 -1.10
CA ASN A 332 14.76 -2.30 -1.12
C ASN A 332 15.99 -2.47 -0.21
N SER A 333 15.81 -2.22 1.07
CA SER A 333 16.83 -2.26 2.12
C SER A 333 16.23 -2.74 3.44
N VAL A 334 17.07 -3.13 4.39
CA VAL A 334 16.65 -3.50 5.75
C VAL A 334 16.41 -2.28 6.65
N GLY A 335 16.90 -1.12 6.25
CA GLY A 335 16.76 0.18 6.90
C GLY A 335 17.30 1.24 5.96
N PHE A 336 17.02 2.50 6.25
CA PHE A 336 17.55 3.66 5.52
C PHE A 336 18.02 4.72 6.51
N THR A 337 18.97 5.54 6.08
CA THR A 337 19.47 6.66 6.86
C THR A 337 18.74 7.94 6.48
N TYR A 338 18.46 8.77 7.46
CA TYR A 338 17.91 10.10 7.25
C TYR A 338 18.63 11.10 8.15
N TYR A 339 18.62 12.36 7.78
CA TYR A 339 19.27 13.41 8.55
C TYR A 339 18.24 14.23 9.32
N TRP A 340 18.45 14.33 10.63
CA TRP A 340 17.62 15.13 11.50
C TRP A 340 18.51 16.03 12.39
N ASN A 341 18.33 17.34 12.30
CA ASN A 341 19.12 18.33 13.04
C ASN A 341 20.65 18.12 12.89
N GLY A 342 21.10 17.74 11.69
CA GLY A 342 22.52 17.50 11.40
C GLY A 342 23.07 16.18 11.92
N LYS A 343 22.24 15.31 12.51
CA LYS A 343 22.60 13.94 12.90
C LYS A 343 22.08 12.96 11.88
N GLU A 344 22.90 11.97 11.54
CA GLU A 344 22.49 10.82 10.75
C GLU A 344 21.81 9.79 11.65
N LEU A 345 20.57 9.43 11.32
CA LEU A 345 19.76 8.48 12.05
C LEU A 345 19.36 7.33 11.11
N SER A 346 19.06 6.18 11.67
CA SER A 346 18.60 5.01 10.93
C SER A 346 17.14 4.72 11.27
N ALA A 347 16.33 4.40 10.25
CA ALA A 347 14.94 4.04 10.40
C ALA A 347 14.55 2.85 9.53
N SER A 348 13.48 2.16 9.92
CA SER A 348 12.79 1.17 9.09
C SER A 348 11.50 1.70 8.49
N GLY A 349 10.96 2.77 9.05
CA GLY A 349 9.84 3.55 8.56
C GLY A 349 9.99 5.00 8.98
N LEU A 350 9.37 5.91 8.24
CA LEU A 350 9.36 7.33 8.56
C LEU A 350 8.16 8.01 7.89
N PHE A 351 7.37 8.73 8.68
CA PHE A 351 6.38 9.67 8.19
C PHE A 351 6.95 11.08 8.18
N HIS A 352 6.91 11.74 7.03
CA HIS A 352 7.30 13.13 6.87
C HIS A 352 6.06 14.03 6.95
N PRO A 353 5.86 14.78 8.04
CA PRO A 353 4.83 15.80 8.05
C PRO A 353 5.16 16.84 6.99
N VAL A 354 4.27 17.03 6.03
CA VAL A 354 4.46 17.95 4.90
C VAL A 354 4.78 19.34 5.41
N VAL A 355 6.01 19.74 5.26
CA VAL A 355 6.40 21.07 5.71
C VAL A 355 6.80 21.97 4.55
N ASN A 356 7.44 21.52 3.49
CA ASN A 356 8.04 22.48 2.55
C ASN A 356 8.12 22.08 1.06
N SER A 357 7.75 20.89 0.64
CA SER A 357 7.70 20.61 -0.80
C SER A 357 6.66 19.55 -1.14
N ASP A 358 5.90 19.80 -2.21
CA ASP A 358 5.02 18.79 -2.83
C ASP A 358 5.81 17.61 -3.43
N ALA A 359 7.13 17.62 -3.24
CA ALA A 359 8.04 16.68 -3.87
C ALA A 359 8.46 15.51 -2.97
N ASP A 360 8.38 15.62 -1.64
CA ASP A 360 8.88 14.56 -0.75
C ASP A 360 7.86 13.45 -0.52
N PRO A 361 8.29 12.20 -0.29
CA PRO A 361 7.37 11.15 0.11
C PRO A 361 6.75 11.50 1.46
N ASP A 362 5.49 11.11 1.65
CA ASP A 362 4.86 11.24 2.97
C ASP A 362 5.31 10.13 3.91
N ILE A 363 5.55 8.94 3.34
CA ILE A 363 5.96 7.74 4.07
C ILE A 363 7.11 7.08 3.32
N GLU A 364 8.16 6.73 4.06
CA GLU A 364 9.25 5.88 3.58
C GLU A 364 9.30 4.60 4.39
N VAL A 365 9.52 3.45 3.74
CA VAL A 365 9.55 2.13 4.38
C VAL A 365 10.69 1.29 3.84
N ALA A 366 11.48 0.69 4.74
CA ALA A 366 12.46 -0.33 4.42
C ALA A 366 11.76 -1.68 4.21
N CYS A 367 11.82 -2.20 2.99
CA CYS A 367 10.99 -3.31 2.54
C CYS A 367 11.74 -4.65 2.43
N LYS A 368 13.07 -4.69 2.59
CA LYS A 368 13.85 -5.95 2.61
C LYS A 368 13.82 -6.59 4.00
N ARG A 369 12.59 -6.88 4.47
CA ARG A 369 12.30 -7.50 5.77
C ARG A 369 11.11 -8.44 5.64
N ASN A 370 10.85 -9.24 6.67
CA ASN A 370 9.67 -10.11 6.72
C ASN A 370 8.37 -9.35 6.49
N ALA A 371 7.43 -9.95 5.75
CA ALA A 371 6.17 -9.31 5.36
C ALA A 371 5.38 -8.76 6.56
N SER A 372 5.31 -9.51 7.68
CA SER A 372 4.64 -9.05 8.89
C SER A 372 5.29 -7.80 9.51
N TYR A 373 6.62 -7.68 9.41
CA TYR A 373 7.33 -6.50 9.88
C TYR A 373 7.05 -5.27 9.00
N VAL A 374 7.16 -5.44 7.68
CA VAL A 374 6.85 -4.38 6.70
C VAL A 374 5.41 -3.91 6.87
N PHE A 375 4.45 -4.85 6.96
CA PHE A 375 3.04 -4.55 7.18
C PHE A 375 2.83 -3.69 8.44
N GLY A 376 3.42 -4.12 9.57
CA GLY A 376 3.32 -3.39 10.82
C GLY A 376 3.98 -2.01 10.78
N THR A 377 5.13 -1.87 10.12
CA THR A 377 5.81 -0.59 9.94
C THR A 377 4.96 0.38 9.12
N VAL A 378 4.40 -0.07 8.00
CA VAL A 378 3.50 0.76 7.19
C VAL A 378 2.26 1.19 7.98
N ALA A 379 1.66 0.28 8.73
CA ALA A 379 0.51 0.60 9.58
C ALA A 379 0.84 1.68 10.63
N HIS A 380 2.05 1.63 11.21
CA HIS A 380 2.57 2.65 12.13
C HIS A 380 2.67 4.02 11.45
N GLU A 381 3.33 4.10 10.30
CA GLU A 381 3.53 5.36 9.58
C GLU A 381 2.21 5.96 9.05
N ILE A 382 1.27 5.12 8.61
CA ILE A 382 -0.08 5.59 8.25
C ILE A 382 -0.82 6.12 9.49
N GLY A 383 -0.57 5.56 10.67
CA GLY A 383 -1.07 6.07 11.94
C GLY A 383 -0.62 7.51 12.20
N HIS A 384 0.65 7.82 11.97
CA HIS A 384 1.17 9.19 12.03
C HIS A 384 0.51 10.10 10.98
N ALA A 385 0.36 9.63 9.74
CA ALA A 385 -0.28 10.38 8.68
C ALA A 385 -1.75 10.71 9.02
N ALA A 386 -2.49 9.78 9.64
CA ALA A 386 -3.87 10.00 10.08
C ALA A 386 -3.95 11.03 11.20
N HIS A 387 -3.07 10.94 12.19
CA HIS A 387 -2.99 11.91 13.29
C HIS A 387 -2.67 13.32 12.78
N TYR A 388 -1.70 13.43 11.88
CA TYR A 388 -1.34 14.69 11.23
C TYR A 388 -2.51 15.27 10.43
N ALA A 389 -3.16 14.45 9.59
CA ALA A 389 -4.27 14.88 8.76
C ALA A 389 -5.46 15.42 9.55
N PHE A 390 -5.70 14.86 10.75
CA PHE A 390 -6.77 15.31 11.64
C PHE A 390 -6.51 16.75 12.14
N ASN A 391 -5.28 17.05 12.55
CA ASN A 391 -4.96 18.38 13.05
C ASN A 391 -3.51 18.81 12.75
N PRO A 392 -3.24 19.30 11.52
CA PRO A 392 -1.88 19.68 11.11
C PRO A 392 -1.23 20.74 12.01
N LYS A 393 -2.05 21.64 12.60
CA LYS A 393 -1.56 22.71 13.48
C LYS A 393 -1.09 22.22 14.84
N PHE A 394 -1.54 21.03 15.26
CA PHE A 394 -1.19 20.46 16.56
C PHE A 394 -0.03 19.46 16.47
N ASN A 395 0.23 18.90 15.32
CA ASN A 395 1.21 17.82 15.19
C ASN A 395 2.60 18.21 15.73
N GLY A 396 3.08 19.41 15.42
CA GLY A 396 4.34 19.93 15.98
C GLY A 396 4.31 20.26 17.49
N LYS A 397 3.13 20.24 18.12
CA LYS A 397 2.91 20.54 19.54
C LYS A 397 2.38 19.36 20.34
N THR A 398 2.04 18.27 19.68
CA THR A 398 1.57 17.06 20.35
C THR A 398 2.77 16.33 20.93
N ASN A 399 2.64 15.92 22.18
CA ASN A 399 3.64 15.14 22.89
C ASN A 399 4.00 13.87 22.10
N ALA A 400 5.28 13.56 22.01
CA ALA A 400 5.79 12.45 21.23
C ALA A 400 5.28 11.08 21.75
N LEU A 401 5.15 10.92 23.08
CA LEU A 401 4.56 9.73 23.67
C LEU A 401 3.17 9.43 23.08
N ILE A 402 2.33 10.44 22.96
CA ILE A 402 0.97 10.28 22.41
C ILE A 402 1.04 9.89 20.93
N LYS A 403 1.90 10.56 20.14
CA LYS A 403 2.04 10.28 18.71
C LYS A 403 2.52 8.86 18.45
N GLU A 404 3.60 8.47 19.13
CA GLU A 404 4.23 7.16 18.93
C GLU A 404 3.37 6.03 19.49
N SER A 405 2.76 6.22 20.67
CA SER A 405 1.84 5.21 21.22
C SER A 405 0.59 5.03 20.36
N TRP A 406 0.09 6.10 19.74
CA TRP A 406 -0.99 6.01 18.76
C TRP A 406 -0.56 5.22 17.51
N ALA A 407 0.62 5.51 16.97
CA ALA A 407 1.14 4.80 15.81
C ALA A 407 1.37 3.30 16.14
N GLN A 408 1.84 2.97 17.34
CA GLN A 408 1.95 1.59 17.82
C GLN A 408 0.59 0.91 17.97
N PHE A 409 -0.41 1.61 18.48
CA PHE A 409 -1.78 1.08 18.52
C PHE A 409 -2.31 0.79 17.11
N THR A 410 -2.07 1.70 16.18
CA THR A 410 -2.45 1.51 14.77
C THR A 410 -1.76 0.27 14.18
N ARG A 411 -0.45 0.13 14.40
CA ARG A 411 0.31 -1.06 14.01
C ARG A 411 -0.31 -2.33 14.58
N TYR A 412 -0.59 -2.34 15.87
CA TYR A 412 -1.18 -3.48 16.58
C TYR A 412 -2.52 -3.87 15.97
N ILE A 413 -3.48 -2.96 15.92
CA ILE A 413 -4.86 -3.28 15.53
C ILE A 413 -5.00 -3.65 14.04
N LEU A 414 -4.22 -3.02 13.15
CA LEU A 414 -4.21 -3.39 11.74
C LEU A 414 -3.65 -4.81 11.54
N THR A 415 -2.54 -5.10 12.21
CA THR A 415 -1.90 -6.42 12.08
C THR A 415 -2.80 -7.51 12.67
N GLU A 416 -3.34 -7.29 13.86
CA GLU A 416 -4.24 -8.25 14.51
C GLU A 416 -5.46 -8.57 13.63
N THR A 417 -6.11 -7.51 13.15
CA THR A 417 -7.33 -7.67 12.34
C THR A 417 -7.05 -8.26 10.97
N GLU A 418 -5.90 -7.97 10.35
CA GLU A 418 -5.47 -8.58 9.08
C GLU A 418 -5.35 -10.09 9.22
N TYR A 419 -4.55 -10.54 10.18
CA TYR A 419 -4.32 -11.98 10.34
C TYR A 419 -5.53 -12.73 10.93
N LYS A 420 -6.42 -12.03 11.62
CA LYS A 420 -7.71 -12.56 12.04
C LYS A 420 -8.63 -12.83 10.85
N ASP A 421 -8.75 -11.88 9.93
CA ASP A 421 -9.57 -12.02 8.72
C ASP A 421 -9.01 -13.11 7.77
N LEU A 422 -7.70 -13.28 7.76
CA LEU A 422 -7.04 -14.37 7.03
C LEU A 422 -7.17 -15.75 7.72
N GLY A 423 -7.79 -15.82 8.91
CA GLY A 423 -7.87 -17.07 9.69
C GLY A 423 -6.53 -17.51 10.29
N LEU A 424 -5.57 -16.61 10.38
CA LEU A 424 -4.19 -16.88 10.82
C LEU A 424 -3.89 -16.38 12.23
N TYR A 425 -4.92 -15.96 12.97
CA TYR A 425 -4.76 -15.42 14.32
C TYR A 425 -3.94 -16.32 15.25
N GLY A 426 -4.19 -17.65 15.24
CA GLY A 426 -3.43 -18.60 16.04
C GLY A 426 -1.95 -18.73 15.63
N LYS A 427 -1.61 -18.51 14.35
CA LYS A 427 -0.22 -18.47 13.88
C LYS A 427 0.45 -17.16 14.28
N LEU A 428 -0.24 -16.03 14.16
CA LEU A 428 0.23 -14.72 14.59
C LEU A 428 0.65 -14.75 16.06
N HIS A 429 -0.20 -15.28 16.93
CA HIS A 429 0.07 -15.38 18.35
C HIS A 429 1.22 -16.34 18.71
N LYS A 430 1.56 -17.28 17.84
CA LYS A 430 2.73 -18.15 18.00
C LYS A 430 4.01 -17.56 17.41
N SER A 431 3.90 -16.52 16.58
CA SER A 431 5.05 -15.85 16.03
C SER A 431 5.74 -14.99 17.09
N ARG A 432 7.05 -14.82 16.97
CA ARG A 432 7.83 -13.95 17.87
C ARG A 432 7.37 -12.50 17.86
N LEU A 433 6.68 -12.07 16.81
CA LEU A 433 6.19 -10.70 16.65
C LEU A 433 4.87 -10.44 17.36
N PHE A 434 4.04 -11.48 17.57
CA PHE A 434 2.69 -11.32 18.12
C PHE A 434 2.27 -12.47 19.04
N ASN A 435 3.22 -13.18 19.62
CA ASN A 435 2.88 -14.15 20.66
C ASN A 435 2.39 -13.39 21.89
N PRO A 436 1.13 -13.57 22.36
CA PRO A 436 0.65 -12.96 23.61
C PRO A 436 1.55 -13.29 24.79
N ASN A 437 2.18 -14.46 24.76
CA ASN A 437 3.14 -14.87 25.78
C ASN A 437 4.57 -14.35 25.51
N GLN A 438 4.85 -13.74 24.38
CA GLN A 438 6.18 -13.22 24.03
C GLN A 438 6.15 -11.85 23.39
N HIS A 439 5.10 -11.46 22.67
CA HIS A 439 5.09 -10.21 21.91
C HIS A 439 4.09 -9.17 22.38
N LEU A 440 2.88 -9.51 22.76
CA LEU A 440 2.07 -8.60 23.60
C LEU A 440 2.79 -8.39 24.92
N VAL A 441 3.38 -9.45 25.46
CA VAL A 441 4.31 -9.36 26.57
C VAL A 441 5.57 -8.59 26.21
N ALA A 442 6.15 -8.74 25.04
CA ALA A 442 7.33 -7.99 24.63
C ALA A 442 7.05 -6.51 24.33
N PHE A 443 5.84 -6.14 23.97
CA PHE A 443 5.40 -4.74 23.97
C PHE A 443 5.04 -4.23 25.35
N GLN A 444 4.75 -5.09 26.26
CA GLN A 444 4.10 -4.76 27.52
C GLN A 444 4.90 -5.17 28.76
N VAL A 445 5.94 -5.98 28.63
CA VAL A 445 6.80 -6.40 29.75
C VAL A 445 8.20 -5.84 29.61
N PRO A 446 8.84 -5.54 30.73
CA PRO A 446 10.16 -4.92 30.78
C PRO A 446 11.32 -5.82 30.31
N ASP A 447 11.08 -6.70 29.42
CA ASP A 447 12.12 -7.52 28.83
C ASP A 447 12.62 -6.93 27.51
N TYR A 448 13.58 -7.54 26.92
CA TYR A 448 14.36 -7.11 25.75
C TYR A 448 13.59 -6.39 24.64
N TYR A 449 12.27 -6.58 24.58
CA TYR A 449 11.37 -5.91 23.63
C TYR A 449 10.41 -4.92 24.28
N ASN A 450 10.35 -4.87 25.59
CA ASN A 450 9.49 -3.90 26.24
C ASN A 450 10.19 -2.57 26.31
N GLN A 451 9.81 -1.76 25.43
CA GLN A 451 10.28 -0.41 25.35
C GLN A 451 9.98 0.38 26.64
N GLN A 452 8.90 0.10 27.34
CA GLN A 452 8.57 0.81 28.58
C GLN A 452 9.65 0.74 29.65
N MET A 453 10.27 -0.40 29.84
CA MET A 453 11.31 -0.54 30.87
C MET A 453 12.64 0.08 30.48
N TRP A 454 12.91 0.22 29.20
CA TRP A 454 14.04 1.02 28.74
C TRP A 454 13.87 2.49 29.14
N TYR A 455 12.61 2.97 29.20
CA TYR A 455 12.29 4.32 29.64
C TYR A 455 12.60 4.60 31.05
N LEU A 456 12.41 3.64 31.86
CA LEU A 456 12.48 3.81 33.28
C LEU A 456 13.90 3.67 33.83
N GLY A 457 14.90 3.69 32.94
CA GLY A 457 16.31 3.83 33.29
C GLY A 457 17.08 2.54 33.45
N LEU A 458 16.50 1.40 33.08
CA LEU A 458 17.17 0.09 33.18
C LEU A 458 18.09 -0.25 31.98
N GLY A 459 18.21 0.64 31.02
CA GLY A 459 19.07 0.45 29.85
C GLY A 459 19.63 1.77 29.36
N ALA A 460 20.36 2.45 30.20
CA ALA A 460 20.88 3.82 29.98
C ALA A 460 21.74 4.02 28.71
N GLU A 461 22.03 2.98 27.95
CA GLU A 461 22.91 3.03 26.78
C GLU A 461 22.17 2.89 25.44
N ARG A 462 20.84 2.77 25.43
CA ARG A 462 20.10 2.62 24.17
C ARG A 462 19.46 3.90 23.69
N ASP A 463 19.28 3.94 22.37
CA ASP A 463 18.71 5.04 21.59
C ASP A 463 17.47 5.63 22.25
N GLU A 464 17.56 6.90 22.62
CA GLU A 464 16.51 7.62 23.33
C GLU A 464 15.19 7.68 22.54
N THR A 465 15.23 7.57 21.21
CA THR A 465 14.03 7.58 20.35
C THR A 465 13.08 6.40 20.62
N VAL A 466 13.61 5.27 21.08
CA VAL A 466 12.85 4.08 21.40
C VAL A 466 11.91 4.29 22.60
N ARG A 467 12.17 5.27 23.44
CA ARG A 467 11.44 5.54 24.68
C ARG A 467 9.99 5.95 24.51
N LEU A 468 9.58 6.32 23.31
CA LEU A 468 8.27 6.90 23.05
C LEU A 468 7.25 5.90 22.54
N TYR A 469 7.68 4.71 22.18
CA TYR A 469 6.83 3.62 21.69
C TYR A 469 6.24 2.83 22.85
N THR A 470 5.07 3.20 23.34
CA THR A 470 4.45 2.52 24.48
C THR A 470 3.15 1.82 24.10
N PRO A 471 2.71 0.81 24.87
CA PRO A 471 1.40 0.17 24.68
C PRO A 471 0.23 1.00 25.22
N MET A 472 0.44 2.24 25.63
CA MET A 472 -0.57 3.07 26.32
C MET A 472 -1.98 2.96 25.70
N PHE A 473 -2.10 2.98 24.39
CA PHE A 473 -3.40 2.85 23.74
C PHE A 473 -3.82 1.41 23.48
N VAL A 474 -2.87 0.46 23.47
CA VAL A 474 -3.17 -0.98 23.39
C VAL A 474 -3.80 -1.44 24.68
N ASP A 475 -3.28 -0.99 25.82
CA ASP A 475 -3.79 -1.30 27.16
C ASP A 475 -5.23 -0.84 27.39
N LEU A 476 -5.64 0.26 26.74
CA LEU A 476 -7.04 0.71 26.78
C LEU A 476 -7.99 -0.17 25.95
N TYR A 477 -7.45 -0.95 25.04
CA TYR A 477 -8.20 -1.79 24.11
C TYR A 477 -8.29 -3.24 24.57
N ASP A 478 -7.18 -3.83 24.96
CA ASP A 478 -7.10 -5.25 25.29
C ASP A 478 -7.49 -5.53 26.77
N THR A 479 -7.42 -6.77 27.18
CA THR A 479 -7.77 -7.23 28.54
C THR A 479 -6.56 -7.78 29.27
N PHE A 480 -5.37 -7.52 28.78
CA PHE A 480 -4.15 -8.08 29.30
C PHE A 480 -3.51 -7.13 30.30
N ASN A 481 -3.41 -7.52 31.56
CA ASN A 481 -2.73 -6.75 32.60
C ASN A 481 -1.29 -7.25 32.77
N GLN A 482 -0.33 -6.45 32.33
CA GLN A 482 1.09 -6.80 32.30
C GLN A 482 1.66 -7.01 33.69
N ASN A 483 1.30 -6.18 34.66
CA ASN A 483 1.82 -6.24 36.01
C ASN A 483 1.42 -7.55 36.70
N LYS A 484 0.13 -7.94 36.57
CA LYS A 484 -0.39 -9.22 37.12
C LYS A 484 0.27 -10.43 36.48
N TRP A 485 0.44 -10.38 35.15
CA TRP A 485 1.07 -11.47 34.42
C TRP A 485 2.55 -11.59 34.79
N TYR A 486 3.25 -10.48 34.86
CA TYR A 486 4.69 -10.42 35.12
C TYR A 486 5.04 -10.91 36.52
N GLY A 487 4.28 -10.50 37.52
CA GLY A 487 4.42 -10.97 38.89
C GLY A 487 4.27 -12.49 39.00
N TYR A 488 3.45 -13.09 38.14
CA TYR A 488 3.21 -14.55 38.14
C TYR A 488 4.34 -15.36 37.45
N TRP A 489 4.83 -14.87 36.29
CA TRP A 489 5.71 -15.66 35.40
C TRP A 489 7.22 -15.34 35.53
N SER A 490 7.58 -14.34 36.24
CA SER A 490 8.97 -13.91 36.39
C SER A 490 9.38 -13.83 37.87
N PRO A 491 9.43 -14.98 38.59
CA PRO A 491 9.88 -15.00 39.97
C PRO A 491 11.35 -14.52 40.04
N GLY A 492 11.64 -13.51 40.85
CA GLY A 492 12.97 -12.93 41.01
C GLY A 492 13.09 -11.48 40.49
N ARG A 493 12.04 -10.92 39.92
CA ARG A 493 11.97 -9.50 39.62
C ARG A 493 11.80 -8.68 40.90
N THR A 494 12.37 -7.49 40.87
CA THR A 494 12.31 -6.58 42.00
C THR A 494 10.94 -5.90 42.07
N LYS A 495 10.60 -5.36 43.26
CA LYS A 495 9.44 -4.50 43.39
C LYS A 495 9.53 -3.30 42.45
N ASP A 496 10.73 -2.78 42.21
CA ASP A 496 11.00 -1.65 41.34
C ASP A 496 10.61 -1.97 39.88
N ASP A 497 10.85 -3.20 39.42
CA ASP A 497 10.43 -3.67 38.10
C ASP A 497 8.90 -3.70 37.95
N LEU A 498 8.19 -4.12 39.00
CA LEU A 498 6.73 -4.17 39.03
C LEU A 498 6.13 -2.75 39.09
N ASP A 499 6.70 -1.86 39.90
CA ASP A 499 6.25 -0.47 40.01
C ASP A 499 6.40 0.30 38.68
N ARG A 500 7.18 -0.22 37.73
CA ARG A 500 7.41 0.34 36.39
C ARG A 500 6.65 -0.37 35.27
N THR A 501 5.87 -1.37 35.59
CA THR A 501 5.04 -2.13 34.63
C THR A 501 3.58 -1.71 34.77
N PRO A 502 2.87 -1.42 33.68
CA PRO A 502 1.46 -1.03 33.76
C PRO A 502 0.63 -2.04 34.57
N ASP A 503 -0.07 -1.54 35.59
CA ASP A 503 -1.08 -2.29 36.33
C ASP A 503 -2.45 -1.80 35.89
N ASP A 504 -2.87 -2.29 34.75
CA ASP A 504 -4.10 -1.87 34.10
C ASP A 504 -5.18 -2.93 34.20
N ASP A 505 -6.30 -2.54 34.72
CA ASP A 505 -7.57 -3.25 34.61
C ASP A 505 -8.52 -2.48 33.66
N ILE A 506 -8.07 -1.34 33.10
CA ILE A 506 -8.84 -0.56 32.14
C ILE A 506 -8.73 -1.21 30.79
N CYS A 507 -9.86 -1.55 30.21
CA CYS A 507 -9.92 -2.21 28.91
C CYS A 507 -11.24 -1.87 28.22
N MET A 508 -11.46 -2.45 27.02
CA MET A 508 -12.73 -2.40 26.29
C MET A 508 -13.10 -1.03 25.70
N LEU A 509 -12.20 -0.04 25.70
CA LEU A 509 -12.45 1.16 24.93
C LEU A 509 -12.47 0.80 23.46
N THR A 510 -13.39 1.40 22.73
CA THR A 510 -13.49 1.19 21.29
C THR A 510 -12.33 1.86 20.55
N ILE A 511 -11.98 1.33 19.37
CA ILE A 511 -10.95 1.92 18.50
C ILE A 511 -11.22 3.40 18.23
N ARG A 512 -12.50 3.78 18.05
CA ARG A 512 -12.91 5.17 17.86
C ARG A 512 -12.61 6.04 19.07
N GLU A 513 -12.96 5.59 20.27
CA GLU A 513 -12.70 6.33 21.51
C GLU A 513 -11.21 6.53 21.75
N ILE A 514 -10.41 5.48 21.49
CA ILE A 514 -8.94 5.56 21.57
C ILE A 514 -8.40 6.58 20.56
N GLN A 515 -8.92 6.57 19.33
CA GLN A 515 -8.54 7.59 18.34
C GLN A 515 -8.92 9.01 18.79
N GLU A 516 -10.12 9.17 19.36
CA GLU A 516 -10.56 10.48 19.87
C GLU A 516 -9.68 10.97 21.01
N ILE A 517 -9.21 10.08 21.90
CA ILE A 517 -8.23 10.40 22.94
C ILE A 517 -6.91 10.86 22.31
N ALA A 518 -6.36 10.06 21.39
CA ALA A 518 -5.07 10.35 20.76
C ALA A 518 -5.10 11.67 19.97
N PHE A 519 -6.14 11.88 19.16
CA PHE A 519 -6.25 13.04 18.28
C PHE A 519 -6.69 14.31 19.02
N GLY A 520 -7.43 14.16 20.13
CA GLY A 520 -7.88 15.27 20.98
C GLY A 520 -6.84 15.74 21.99
N SER A 521 -5.71 15.05 22.16
CA SER A 521 -4.73 15.33 23.20
C SER A 521 -3.44 15.90 22.64
N LYS A 522 -2.99 17.04 23.17
CA LYS A 522 -1.68 17.63 22.86
C LYS A 522 -0.60 17.19 23.85
N ASN A 523 -1.00 16.88 25.06
CA ASN A 523 -0.11 16.55 26.18
C ASN A 523 -0.73 15.48 27.06
N LYS A 524 0.07 14.95 27.98
CA LYS A 524 -0.33 13.90 28.92
C LYS A 524 -1.53 14.29 29.79
N SER A 525 -1.60 15.57 30.20
CA SER A 525 -2.72 16.04 31.03
C SER A 525 -4.05 16.03 30.30
N GLU A 526 -4.05 16.36 29.01
CA GLU A 526 -5.24 16.25 28.16
C GLU A 526 -5.61 14.78 27.93
N ALA A 527 -4.61 13.92 27.65
CA ALA A 527 -4.84 12.50 27.41
C ALA A 527 -5.49 11.81 28.61
N ILE A 528 -4.96 12.00 29.82
CA ILE A 528 -5.57 11.40 31.03
C ILE A 528 -6.96 11.97 31.31
N GLY A 529 -7.20 13.25 30.99
CA GLY A 529 -8.53 13.85 31.08
C GLY A 529 -9.57 13.12 30.21
N TRP A 530 -9.23 12.85 28.96
CA TRP A 530 -10.05 12.07 28.05
C TRP A 530 -10.22 10.60 28.50
N ILE A 531 -9.11 9.96 28.91
CA ILE A 531 -9.14 8.57 29.42
C ILE A 531 -10.11 8.46 30.60
N ARG A 532 -10.05 9.38 31.57
CA ARG A 532 -10.99 9.41 32.71
C ARG A 532 -12.45 9.54 32.27
N GLN A 533 -12.70 10.40 31.29
CA GLN A 533 -14.05 10.60 30.77
C GLN A 533 -14.60 9.33 30.09
N TYR A 534 -13.78 8.65 29.27
CA TYR A 534 -14.22 7.44 28.57
C TYR A 534 -14.28 6.23 29.52
N ALA A 535 -13.26 5.98 30.31
CA ALA A 535 -13.21 4.85 31.25
C ALA A 535 -14.36 4.87 32.24
N ALA A 536 -14.75 6.07 32.74
CA ALA A 536 -15.91 6.20 33.64
C ALA A 536 -17.23 5.70 33.02
N ARG A 537 -17.38 5.78 31.69
CA ARG A 537 -18.58 5.25 31.01
C ARG A 537 -18.68 3.73 31.08
N TYR A 538 -17.54 3.05 31.24
CA TYR A 538 -17.45 1.60 31.40
C TYR A 538 -17.45 1.17 32.87
N GLY A 539 -17.53 2.12 33.79
CA GLY A 539 -17.63 1.85 35.24
C GLY A 539 -16.29 1.72 35.94
N PHE A 540 -15.18 2.08 35.28
CA PHE A 540 -13.86 2.07 35.93
C PHE A 540 -13.76 3.20 36.96
N THR A 541 -13.15 2.89 38.09
CA THR A 541 -12.94 3.81 39.21
C THR A 541 -11.75 4.74 38.96
N SER A 542 -11.71 5.86 39.67
CA SER A 542 -10.55 6.76 39.60
C SER A 542 -9.26 6.07 40.03
N GLU A 543 -9.32 5.14 40.98
CA GLU A 543 -8.16 4.39 41.46
C GLU A 543 -7.60 3.44 40.40
N GLU A 544 -8.46 2.75 39.64
CA GLU A 544 -8.04 1.91 38.51
C GLU A 544 -7.38 2.74 37.41
N ILE A 545 -7.95 3.91 37.10
CA ILE A 545 -7.38 4.85 36.13
C ILE A 545 -6.03 5.39 36.59
N ASP A 546 -5.91 5.70 37.87
CA ASP A 546 -4.66 6.24 38.44
C ASP A 546 -3.55 5.18 38.43
N ARG A 547 -3.88 3.91 38.70
CA ARG A 547 -2.92 2.79 38.59
C ARG A 547 -2.42 2.61 37.16
N TYR A 548 -3.33 2.56 36.19
CA TYR A 548 -2.99 2.52 34.78
C TYR A 548 -2.06 3.68 34.38
N TRP A 549 -2.42 4.90 34.79
CA TRP A 549 -1.70 6.10 34.38
C TRP A 549 -0.35 6.28 35.09
N ALA A 550 -0.15 5.64 36.22
CA ALA A 550 1.04 5.84 37.05
C ALA A 550 2.35 5.67 36.27
N VAL A 551 2.44 4.60 35.47
CA VAL A 551 3.64 4.30 34.66
C VAL A 551 3.82 5.32 33.54
N TYR A 552 2.77 5.66 32.81
CA TYR A 552 2.86 6.62 31.68
C TYR A 552 3.14 8.05 32.15
N SER A 553 2.78 8.38 33.38
CA SER A 553 3.09 9.68 34.00
C SER A 553 4.58 9.89 34.25
N LEU A 554 5.34 8.81 34.45
CA LEU A 554 6.79 8.86 34.72
C LEU A 554 7.64 9.18 33.48
N ILE A 555 7.09 9.06 32.29
CA ILE A 555 7.79 9.37 31.04
C ILE A 555 7.86 10.89 30.90
N GLU A 556 9.05 11.47 30.88
CA GLU A 556 9.24 12.93 30.88
C GLU A 556 8.86 13.54 29.53
N ASP A 557 8.20 14.71 29.56
CA ASP A 557 7.81 15.47 28.36
C ASP A 557 9.01 16.14 27.69
N GLU A 558 10.11 16.34 28.43
CA GLU A 558 11.29 17.08 27.98
C GLU A 558 12.14 16.34 26.96
N ASP A 559 11.99 15.02 26.85
CA ASP A 559 12.81 14.20 25.94
C ASP A 559 12.59 14.54 24.46
N TYR A 560 11.46 15.18 24.11
CA TYR A 560 11.18 15.56 22.71
C TYR A 560 11.83 16.86 22.27
N ASP A 561 11.98 17.84 23.16
CA ASP A 561 12.59 19.14 22.81
C ASP A 561 14.11 19.03 22.61
N ARG A 562 14.74 17.95 23.10
CA ARG A 562 16.16 17.63 22.82
C ARG A 562 16.40 17.13 21.39
N TYR A 563 15.34 16.75 20.65
CA TYR A 563 15.39 16.24 19.28
C TYR A 563 14.84 17.23 18.25
N LYS A 564 14.39 18.43 18.69
CA LYS A 564 14.15 19.56 17.80
C LYS A 564 15.46 20.28 17.54
#